data_0b71bea430b0aca02f6887ec2091864d
#
_entry.id   0b71bea430b0aca02f6887ec2091864d
#
_cell.length_a   1.000
_cell.length_b   1.000
_cell.length_c   1.000
_cell.angle_alpha   90.00
_cell.angle_beta   90.00
_cell.angle_gamma   90.00
#
_symmetry.space_group_name_H-M   'P 1'
#
loop_
_entity.id
_entity.type
_entity.pdbx_description
1 polymer ?
#
loop_
_entity_poly.entity_id
_entity_poly.type
_entity_poly.pdbx_seq_one_letter_code
_entity_poly.pdbx_strand_id
1 'polypeptide(L)'
;MTDKQFYSIFSDALSNESASREAFVSDWALSSIWDDDGQDIPEDRIAEIGDIWDVAHLTIGDIRQHTGLSQAKFATRFCIPRRSIEDWESGARKCPDYLRLLLAQAVGLYNDRRFCGSINYRHAD
;
A
#
# COMPACT_ATOMS: atom_id res chain seq x y z
N MET A 1 -10.12 -10.01 -3.51
CA MET A 1 -10.18 -8.60 -4.01
C MET A 1 -9.64 -8.55 -5.43
N THR A 2 -10.37 -7.94 -6.33
CA THR A 2 -9.92 -7.73 -7.70
C THR A 2 -8.98 -6.54 -7.80
N ASP A 3 -8.25 -6.43 -8.91
CA ASP A 3 -7.38 -5.28 -9.16
C ASP A 3 -8.18 -3.97 -9.18
N LYS A 4 -9.36 -4.01 -9.77
CA LYS A 4 -10.23 -2.82 -9.85
C LYS A 4 -10.73 -2.40 -8.47
N GLN A 5 -11.10 -3.34 -7.63
CA GLN A 5 -11.51 -3.06 -6.25
C GLN A 5 -10.36 -2.45 -5.46
N PHE A 6 -9.18 -3.05 -5.57
CA PHE A 6 -7.98 -2.53 -4.90
C PHE A 6 -7.66 -1.10 -5.37
N TYR A 7 -7.67 -0.87 -6.66
CA TYR A 7 -7.38 0.44 -7.23
C TYR A 7 -8.32 1.52 -6.67
N SER A 8 -9.61 1.20 -6.60
CA SER A 8 -10.61 2.15 -6.08
C SER A 8 -10.39 2.45 -4.60
N ILE A 9 -10.13 1.44 -3.80
CA ILE A 9 -9.94 1.59 -2.35
C ILE A 9 -8.64 2.34 -2.06
N PHE A 10 -7.55 1.98 -2.73
CA PHE A 10 -6.24 2.62 -2.54
C PHE A 10 -6.28 4.09 -2.98
N SER A 11 -6.91 4.37 -4.11
CA SER A 11 -7.05 5.75 -4.62
C SER A 11 -7.84 6.62 -3.65
N ASP A 12 -8.92 6.08 -3.07
CA ASP A 12 -9.70 6.81 -2.07
C ASP A 12 -8.89 7.03 -0.79
N ALA A 13 -8.14 6.04 -0.35
CA ALA A 13 -7.28 6.16 0.83
C ALA A 13 -6.24 7.28 0.67
N LEU A 14 -5.69 7.43 -0.53
CA LEU A 14 -4.70 8.47 -0.83
C LEU A 14 -5.31 9.87 -0.80
N SER A 15 -6.57 10.02 -1.22
CA SER A 15 -7.22 11.32 -1.33
C SER A 15 -8.05 11.72 -0.12
N ASN A 16 -8.39 10.76 0.75
CA ASN A 16 -9.31 11.00 1.88
C ASN A 16 -8.53 11.22 3.17
N GLU A 17 -8.01 12.43 3.35
CA GLU A 17 -7.19 12.79 4.51
C GLU A 17 -8.02 13.03 5.77
N SER A 18 -9.32 13.30 5.64
CA SER A 18 -10.17 13.69 6.76
C SER A 18 -10.86 12.52 7.45
N ALA A 19 -10.90 11.34 6.85
CA ALA A 19 -11.53 10.18 7.44
C ALA A 19 -10.61 9.51 8.46
N SER A 20 -11.18 8.96 9.51
CA SER A 20 -10.45 8.05 10.38
C SER A 20 -10.30 6.69 9.70
N ARG A 21 -9.31 5.92 10.17
CA ARG A 21 -9.11 4.55 9.68
C ARG A 21 -10.38 3.72 9.85
N GLU A 22 -11.02 3.82 11.00
CA GLU A 22 -12.22 3.06 11.33
C GLU A 22 -13.39 3.42 10.41
N ALA A 23 -13.60 4.71 10.16
CA ALA A 23 -14.65 5.16 9.25
C ALA A 23 -14.39 4.69 7.83
N PHE A 24 -13.16 4.80 7.37
CA PHE A 24 -12.76 4.34 6.03
C PHE A 24 -13.01 2.84 5.86
N VAL A 25 -12.56 2.04 6.82
CA VAL A 25 -12.74 0.59 6.78
C VAL A 25 -14.22 0.22 6.79
N SER A 26 -15.00 0.86 7.65
CA SER A 26 -16.44 0.61 7.75
C SER A 26 -17.16 0.95 6.45
N ASP A 27 -16.86 2.12 5.87
CA ASP A 27 -17.52 2.58 4.65
C ASP A 27 -17.21 1.64 3.47
N TRP A 28 -15.96 1.25 3.31
CA TRP A 28 -15.58 0.34 2.22
C TRP A 28 -16.07 -1.07 2.44
N ALA A 29 -16.08 -1.57 3.68
CA ALA A 29 -16.58 -2.91 3.97
C ALA A 29 -18.06 -3.06 3.62
N LEU A 30 -18.83 -1.98 3.77
CA LEU A 30 -20.25 -1.93 3.46
C LEU A 30 -20.56 -1.46 2.04
N SER A 31 -19.53 -1.20 1.25
CA SER A 31 -19.68 -0.70 -0.11
C SER A 31 -20.32 -1.74 -1.04
N SER A 32 -21.00 -1.25 -2.06
CA SER A 32 -21.59 -2.07 -3.11
C SER A 32 -20.57 -2.63 -4.11
N ILE A 33 -19.29 -2.32 -3.93
CA ILE A 33 -18.22 -2.80 -4.81
C ILE A 33 -18.04 -4.34 -4.71
N TRP A 34 -18.51 -4.93 -3.63
CA TRP A 34 -18.41 -6.39 -3.41
C TRP A 34 -19.59 -7.09 -4.05
N ASP A 35 -19.32 -8.26 -4.65
CA ASP A 35 -20.36 -9.07 -5.31
C ASP A 35 -21.06 -9.99 -4.31
N ASP A 36 -21.55 -9.44 -3.21
CA ASP A 36 -22.28 -10.18 -2.19
C ASP A 36 -23.46 -9.37 -1.66
N ASP A 37 -24.32 -10.00 -0.87
CA ASP A 37 -25.51 -9.37 -0.33
C ASP A 37 -25.24 -8.51 0.91
N GLY A 38 -23.99 -8.45 1.36
CA GLY A 38 -23.58 -7.64 2.50
C GLY A 38 -24.08 -8.13 3.86
N GLN A 39 -24.63 -9.33 3.94
CA GLN A 39 -25.14 -9.86 5.21
C GLN A 39 -24.02 -10.33 6.14
N ASP A 40 -23.00 -10.95 5.57
CA ASP A 40 -21.83 -11.41 6.31
C ASP A 40 -20.57 -10.80 5.71
N ILE A 41 -19.95 -9.85 6.42
CA ILE A 41 -18.72 -9.24 5.99
C ILE A 41 -17.55 -10.11 6.48
N PRO A 42 -16.76 -10.72 5.59
CA PRO A 42 -15.62 -11.53 6.01
C PRO A 42 -14.62 -10.70 6.81
N GLU A 43 -14.09 -11.28 7.87
CA GLU A 43 -13.03 -10.62 8.67
C GLU A 43 -11.81 -10.27 7.82
N ASP A 44 -11.49 -11.12 6.84
CA ASP A 44 -10.39 -10.90 5.91
C ASP A 44 -10.57 -9.61 5.10
N ARG A 45 -11.80 -9.31 4.71
CA ARG A 45 -12.11 -8.08 3.98
C ARG A 45 -11.80 -6.85 4.83
N ILE A 46 -12.22 -6.86 6.09
CA ILE A 46 -11.97 -5.76 7.02
C ILE A 46 -10.46 -5.56 7.20
N ALA A 47 -9.73 -6.65 7.41
CA ALA A 47 -8.29 -6.60 7.57
C ALA A 47 -7.59 -6.07 6.31
N GLU A 48 -8.00 -6.52 5.13
CA GLU A 48 -7.41 -6.07 3.87
C GLU A 48 -7.62 -4.57 3.64
N ILE A 49 -8.83 -4.08 3.90
CA ILE A 49 -9.14 -2.64 3.76
C ILE A 49 -8.29 -1.82 4.71
N GLY A 50 -8.14 -2.28 5.96
CA GLY A 50 -7.29 -1.63 6.94
C GLY A 50 -5.84 -1.57 6.52
N ASP A 51 -5.32 -2.67 5.96
CA ASP A 51 -3.95 -2.74 5.45
C ASP A 51 -3.75 -1.78 4.28
N ILE A 52 -4.75 -1.62 3.41
CA ILE A 52 -4.69 -0.66 2.30
C ILE A 52 -4.63 0.77 2.84
N TRP A 53 -5.46 1.09 3.84
CA TRP A 53 -5.40 2.38 4.51
C TRP A 53 -4.02 2.66 5.07
N ASP A 54 -3.46 1.69 5.79
CA ASP A 54 -2.15 1.83 6.42
C ASP A 54 -1.04 2.06 5.39
N VAL A 55 -1.02 1.27 4.30
CA VAL A 55 0.02 1.41 3.28
C VAL A 55 -0.10 2.73 2.51
N ALA A 56 -1.33 3.21 2.29
CA ALA A 56 -1.55 4.49 1.63
C ALA A 56 -0.97 5.66 2.42
N HIS A 57 -0.87 5.53 3.74
CA HIS A 57 -0.39 6.58 4.63
C HIS A 57 1.05 6.40 5.09
N LEU A 58 1.74 5.36 4.62
CA LEU A 58 3.17 5.19 4.89
C LEU A 58 3.99 6.25 4.16
N THR A 59 4.97 6.82 4.87
CA THR A 59 5.95 7.69 4.24
C THR A 59 7.14 6.86 3.77
N ILE A 60 7.94 7.43 2.87
CA ILE A 60 9.17 6.78 2.43
C ILE A 60 10.14 6.61 3.61
N GLY A 61 10.13 7.54 4.56
CA GLY A 61 10.92 7.43 5.77
C GLY A 61 10.50 6.26 6.65
N ASP A 62 9.20 6.02 6.78
CA ASP A 62 8.67 4.87 7.52
C ASP A 62 9.14 3.56 6.89
N ILE A 63 9.09 3.48 5.56
CA ILE A 63 9.49 2.29 4.81
C ILE A 63 10.99 2.01 5.01
N ARG A 64 11.82 3.07 4.88
CA ARG A 64 13.26 2.92 5.09
C ARG A 64 13.59 2.53 6.52
N GLN A 65 12.97 3.16 7.50
CA GLN A 65 13.22 2.87 8.92
C GLN A 65 12.90 1.41 9.26
N HIS A 66 11.89 0.84 8.63
CA HIS A 66 11.57 -0.57 8.82
C HIS A 66 12.73 -1.49 8.43
N THR A 67 13.54 -1.09 7.46
CA THR A 67 14.69 -1.89 7.01
C THR A 67 15.92 -1.72 7.89
N GLY A 68 16.01 -0.63 8.65
CA GLY A 68 17.20 -0.29 9.42
C GLY A 68 18.36 0.24 8.56
N LEU A 69 18.14 0.43 7.25
CA LEU A 69 19.18 0.90 6.34
C LEU A 69 19.31 2.42 6.36
N SER A 70 20.52 2.92 6.13
CA SER A 70 20.75 4.34 5.90
C SER A 70 20.14 4.75 4.55
N GLN A 71 20.02 6.06 4.31
CA GLN A 71 19.55 6.57 3.02
C GLN A 71 20.39 6.04 1.86
N ALA A 72 21.71 6.05 2.02
CA ALA A 72 22.62 5.58 1.00
C ALA A 72 22.45 4.08 0.71
N LYS A 73 22.36 3.27 1.76
CA LYS A 73 22.20 1.82 1.61
C LYS A 73 20.83 1.46 1.04
N PHE A 74 19.79 2.14 1.48
CA PHE A 74 18.45 1.93 0.95
C PHE A 74 18.37 2.27 -0.54
N ALA A 75 18.96 3.41 -0.92
CA ALA A 75 19.01 3.84 -2.31
C ALA A 75 19.76 2.81 -3.18
N THR A 76 20.90 2.33 -2.70
CA THR A 76 21.67 1.30 -3.41
C THR A 76 20.88 -0.01 -3.55
N ARG A 77 20.20 -0.44 -2.48
CA ARG A 77 19.42 -1.67 -2.46
C ARG A 77 18.37 -1.66 -3.56
N PHE A 78 17.69 -0.56 -3.75
CA PHE A 78 16.57 -0.44 -4.67
C PHE A 78 16.90 0.27 -5.97
N CYS A 79 18.20 0.56 -6.19
CA CYS A 79 18.66 1.23 -7.42
C CYS A 79 17.97 2.59 -7.64
N ILE A 80 17.73 3.30 -6.56
CA ILE A 80 17.13 4.63 -6.57
C ILE A 80 18.23 5.64 -6.31
N PRO A 81 18.27 6.77 -7.05
CA PRO A 81 19.24 7.82 -6.75
C PRO A 81 19.10 8.30 -5.30
N ARG A 82 20.22 8.39 -4.58
CA ARG A 82 20.20 8.83 -3.18
C ARG A 82 19.52 10.18 -3.02
N ARG A 83 19.71 11.08 -3.98
CA ARG A 83 19.08 12.40 -3.96
C ARG A 83 17.56 12.30 -3.94
N SER A 84 17.00 11.33 -4.65
CA SER A 84 15.56 11.10 -4.64
C SER A 84 15.07 10.73 -3.25
N ILE A 85 15.78 9.84 -2.56
CA ILE A 85 15.42 9.46 -1.19
C ILE A 85 15.48 10.67 -0.27
N GLU A 86 16.54 11.47 -0.36
CA GLU A 86 16.70 12.68 0.44
C GLU A 86 15.55 13.67 0.20
N ASP A 87 15.22 13.91 -1.07
CA ASP A 87 14.15 14.84 -1.46
C ASP A 87 12.77 14.37 -0.98
N TRP A 88 12.51 13.07 -1.07
CA TRP A 88 11.24 12.50 -0.62
C TRP A 88 11.10 12.56 0.90
N GLU A 89 12.14 12.28 1.64
CA GLU A 89 12.11 12.31 3.11
C GLU A 89 12.05 13.73 3.66
N SER A 90 12.69 14.69 2.98
CA SER A 90 12.67 16.09 3.39
C SER A 90 11.39 16.83 2.99
N GLY A 91 10.61 16.25 2.09
CA GLY A 91 9.42 16.89 1.53
C GLY A 91 9.70 17.83 0.36
N ALA A 92 10.97 17.90 -0.12
CA ALA A 92 11.31 18.72 -1.27
C ALA A 92 10.62 18.24 -2.55
N ARG A 93 10.40 16.94 -2.66
CA ARG A 93 9.65 16.31 -3.76
C ARG A 93 8.76 15.21 -3.19
N LYS A 94 7.66 14.94 -3.88
CA LYS A 94 6.74 13.88 -3.49
C LYS A 94 7.16 12.55 -4.11
N CYS A 95 7.26 11.51 -3.29
CA CYS A 95 7.46 10.16 -3.79
C CYS A 95 6.18 9.69 -4.49
N PRO A 96 6.28 9.12 -5.68
CA PRO A 96 5.11 8.57 -6.37
C PRO A 96 4.38 7.53 -5.49
N ASP A 97 3.06 7.60 -5.48
CA ASP A 97 2.24 6.72 -4.64
C ASP A 97 2.46 5.24 -4.98
N TYR A 98 2.52 4.91 -6.28
CA TYR A 98 2.76 3.54 -6.71
C TYR A 98 4.12 3.02 -6.24
N LEU A 99 5.13 3.88 -6.16
CA LEU A 99 6.47 3.47 -5.73
C LEU A 99 6.50 3.18 -4.23
N ARG A 100 5.80 3.99 -3.42
CA ARG A 100 5.67 3.72 -1.99
C ARG A 100 4.96 2.37 -1.75
N LEU A 101 3.91 2.10 -2.52
CA LEU A 101 3.20 0.82 -2.45
C LEU A 101 4.13 -0.35 -2.77
N LEU A 102 4.87 -0.26 -3.88
CA LEU A 102 5.79 -1.32 -4.29
C LEU A 102 6.93 -1.52 -3.30
N LEU A 103 7.50 -0.43 -2.77
CA LEU A 103 8.57 -0.51 -1.78
C LEU A 103 8.07 -1.09 -0.46
N ALA A 104 6.89 -0.69 0.00
CA ALA A 104 6.30 -1.24 1.21
C ALA A 104 6.12 -2.76 1.10
N GLN A 105 5.72 -3.24 -0.06
CA GLN A 105 5.61 -4.67 -0.32
C GLN A 105 6.99 -5.34 -0.37
N ALA A 106 7.96 -4.72 -1.02
CA ALA A 106 9.31 -5.27 -1.15
C ALA A 106 10.00 -5.45 0.20
N VAL A 107 9.76 -4.55 1.16
CA VAL A 107 10.38 -4.62 2.49
C VAL A 107 9.55 -5.40 3.51
N GLY A 108 8.39 -5.90 3.13
CA GLY A 108 7.53 -6.70 4.00
C GLY A 108 6.60 -5.93 4.93
N LEU A 109 6.46 -4.61 4.73
CA LEU A 109 5.50 -3.81 5.49
C LEU A 109 4.07 -4.00 5.03
N TYR A 110 3.87 -4.35 3.78
CA TYR A 110 2.57 -4.60 3.20
C TYR A 110 2.57 -5.93 2.45
N ASN A 111 1.57 -6.76 2.72
CA ASN A 111 1.39 -8.04 2.03
C ASN A 111 0.16 -7.95 1.14
N ASP A 112 0.39 -7.74 -0.16
CA ASP A 112 -0.69 -7.66 -1.13
C ASP A 112 -1.16 -9.07 -1.48
N ARG A 113 -2.33 -9.43 -0.97
CA ARG A 113 -2.88 -10.77 -1.12
C ARG A 113 -3.22 -11.13 -2.56
N ARG A 114 -3.34 -10.15 -3.44
CA ARG A 114 -3.56 -10.39 -4.87
C ARG A 114 -2.38 -11.12 -5.50
N PHE A 115 -1.18 -10.92 -4.96
CA PHE A 115 0.05 -11.52 -5.48
C PHE A 115 0.55 -12.69 -4.64
N CYS A 116 -0.09 -12.96 -3.53
CA CYS A 116 0.37 -13.99 -2.59
C CYS A 116 0.04 -15.39 -3.12
N GLY A 117 1.05 -16.06 -3.68
CA GLY A 117 0.96 -17.47 -4.10
C GLY A 117 0.13 -17.74 -5.34
N SER A 118 -0.56 -16.77 -5.89
CA SER A 118 -1.47 -16.98 -7.01
C SER A 118 -0.86 -16.63 -8.37
N ILE A 119 0.15 -15.78 -8.40
CA ILE A 119 0.81 -15.38 -9.64
C ILE A 119 2.21 -15.96 -9.67
N ASN A 120 2.46 -16.75 -10.71
CA ASN A 120 3.77 -17.34 -10.94
C ASN A 120 4.37 -16.73 -12.20
N TYR A 121 5.20 -15.73 -12.01
CA TYR A 121 5.81 -15.00 -13.12
C TYR A 121 6.78 -15.83 -13.94
N ARG A 122 7.22 -16.99 -13.43
CA ARG A 122 8.12 -17.86 -14.18
C ARG A 122 7.47 -18.47 -15.41
N HIS A 123 6.14 -18.53 -15.42
CA HIS A 123 5.40 -19.07 -16.54
C HIS A 123 5.09 -18.03 -17.61
N ALA A 124 5.41 -16.76 -17.33
CA ALA A 124 5.25 -15.69 -18.29
C ALA A 124 6.41 -15.60 -19.27
N ASP A 125 7.45 -16.35 -19.05
CA ASP A 125 8.66 -16.38 -19.90
C ASP A 125 8.39 -17.01 -21.26
#